data_61f9bd9a04ba3dbf3008c1cdd4998310
#
_entry.id   61f9bd9a04ba3dbf3008c1cdd4998310
#
_cell.length_a   1.000
_cell.length_b   1.000
_cell.length_c   1.000
_cell.angle_alpha   90.00
_cell.angle_beta   90.00
_cell.angle_gamma   90.00
#
_symmetry.space_group_name_H-M   'P 1'
#
loop_
_entity.id
_entity.type
_entity.pdbx_description
1 polymer ?
#
loop_
_entity_poly.entity_id
_entity_poly.type
_entity_poly.pdbx_seq_one_letter_code
_entity_poly.pdbx_strand_id
1 'polypeptide(L)'
;MKQILLSAHIVITVLLLSACGGGSKTSSVQEEGDTLKMRYATNLSVVKFPDYTMVSIRNPWDTLKTLHTYLLTDKTQPVPENLPEGTVVRVPLERAVVYSVVHGSVLKELGQAKSIKGVCNLEYFKMPEVQDGCRNGEIVDCGNGMNPDIEKIIDLRPDAIMLSPFENSGGYGRVGKLGVPVIECADYMETSPLGRAEWLRFYGLLVGQEQRGDSLFAQIEKEYLAVKDLAAQATSRPTVLSDLKYGSAWYIAGGQSTTGRLYADAGADYVFAELPNSGSVPMAFETVFDKGEHADFWLIKYNQPQDKTYKELQKDYSLYARFKAFRERRIYGCNTHRIPFYEESPFHPEILLKDMVKIFHPELLEGYEPKYFSNLAE
;
A
#
# COMPACT_ATOMS: atom_id res chain seq x y z
N MET A 1 36.06 54.17 -40.98
CA MET A 1 37.08 55.12 -40.51
C MET A 1 37.21 54.94 -39.02
N LYS A 2 38.31 54.32 -38.61
CA LYS A 2 39.40 54.89 -37.80
C LYS A 2 38.92 55.31 -36.41
N GLN A 3 39.31 54.57 -35.45
CA GLN A 3 40.45 54.68 -34.51
C GLN A 3 39.96 55.26 -33.17
N ILE A 4 40.44 55.04 -31.98
CA ILE A 4 41.69 54.45 -31.41
C ILE A 4 41.43 54.21 -29.91
N LEU A 5 42.06 53.18 -29.36
CA LEU A 5 42.49 52.92 -27.99
C LEU A 5 42.63 54.10 -27.02
N LEU A 6 42.26 53.92 -25.74
CA LEU A 6 43.20 54.25 -24.65
C LEU A 6 42.90 53.43 -23.37
N SER A 7 43.96 52.79 -22.91
CA SER A 7 44.04 52.05 -21.64
C SER A 7 44.18 53.04 -20.49
N ALA A 8 43.48 52.75 -19.36
CA ALA A 8 43.85 53.38 -18.08
C ALA A 8 43.89 52.30 -17.00
N HIS A 9 45.10 51.96 -16.58
CA HIS A 9 45.37 51.17 -15.37
C HIS A 9 45.11 52.04 -14.14
N ILE A 10 44.23 51.63 -13.25
CA ILE A 10 44.17 52.16 -11.89
C ILE A 10 44.54 51.05 -10.93
N VAL A 11 45.73 51.19 -10.36
CA VAL A 11 46.22 50.47 -9.19
C VAL A 11 45.50 51.04 -7.97
N ILE A 12 44.70 50.22 -7.27
CA ILE A 12 44.17 50.55 -5.93
C ILE A 12 44.73 49.58 -4.92
N THR A 13 45.47 50.17 -4.04
CA THR A 13 46.22 49.63 -2.92
C THR A 13 45.30 48.93 -1.90
N VAL A 14 45.68 47.72 -1.52
CA VAL A 14 45.08 46.91 -0.45
C VAL A 14 45.34 47.56 0.89
N LEU A 15 44.29 47.89 1.64
CA LEU A 15 44.34 48.16 3.07
C LEU A 15 43.75 46.97 3.80
N LEU A 16 44.60 46.16 4.39
CA LEU A 16 44.29 45.14 5.35
C LEU A 16 43.78 45.78 6.67
N LEU A 17 42.52 45.62 6.99
CA LEU A 17 42.03 45.82 8.34
C LEU A 17 41.64 44.47 8.91
N SER A 18 42.52 43.93 9.74
CA SER A 18 42.26 42.80 10.62
C SER A 18 41.24 43.21 11.69
N ALA A 19 40.02 42.72 11.60
CA ALA A 19 39.07 42.74 12.70
C ALA A 19 38.89 41.32 13.20
N CYS A 20 39.55 40.95 14.27
CA CYS A 20 39.21 39.82 15.10
C CYS A 20 37.84 40.05 15.72
N GLY A 21 36.84 39.29 15.27
CA GLY A 21 35.56 39.14 15.90
C GLY A 21 35.23 37.64 15.97
N GLY A 22 35.56 37.00 17.10
CA GLY A 22 35.22 35.61 17.36
C GLY A 22 33.71 35.43 17.41
N GLY A 23 33.17 34.87 16.35
CA GLY A 23 31.85 34.24 16.34
C GLY A 23 32.05 32.80 15.87
N SER A 24 32.05 31.86 16.79
CA SER A 24 31.93 30.45 16.45
C SER A 24 30.67 30.23 15.62
N LYS A 25 30.82 30.30 14.31
CA LYS A 25 29.85 29.61 13.44
C LYS A 25 30.06 28.12 13.67
N THR A 26 29.28 27.53 14.55
CA THR A 26 29.07 26.12 14.55
C THR A 26 28.49 25.82 13.16
N SER A 27 29.34 25.41 12.23
CA SER A 27 28.92 24.76 11.01
C SER A 27 28.22 23.50 11.50
N SER A 28 26.88 23.49 11.47
CA SER A 28 26.14 22.26 11.56
C SER A 28 26.66 21.38 10.42
N VAL A 29 27.51 20.42 10.77
CA VAL A 29 27.82 19.31 9.89
C VAL A 29 26.47 18.67 9.65
N GLN A 30 25.91 18.84 8.46
CA GLN A 30 24.73 18.12 8.05
C GLN A 30 25.19 16.67 7.96
N GLU A 31 24.85 15.86 8.97
CA GLU A 31 25.17 14.43 8.94
C GLU A 31 24.54 13.85 7.68
N GLU A 32 25.35 13.26 6.81
CA GLU A 32 24.89 12.51 5.65
C GLU A 32 24.23 11.22 6.16
N GLY A 33 22.89 11.14 6.02
CA GLY A 33 22.17 9.93 6.36
C GLY A 33 22.33 8.86 5.27
N ASP A 34 22.31 7.60 5.67
CA ASP A 34 22.29 6.46 4.75
C ASP A 34 20.86 6.23 4.22
N THR A 35 20.68 6.42 2.91
CA THR A 35 19.38 6.30 2.26
C THR A 35 19.06 4.84 1.94
N LEU A 36 18.01 4.30 2.57
CA LEU A 36 17.45 3.01 2.21
C LEU A 36 16.76 3.13 0.83
N LYS A 37 17.41 2.61 -0.20
CA LYS A 37 16.91 2.73 -1.57
C LYS A 37 15.63 1.92 -1.75
N MET A 38 14.52 2.60 -2.04
CA MET A 38 13.28 1.99 -2.51
C MET A 38 13.37 1.78 -4.03
N ARG A 39 13.00 0.59 -4.49
CA ARG A 39 13.08 0.23 -5.93
C ARG A 39 11.75 0.41 -6.65
N TYR A 40 10.66 0.26 -5.95
CA TYR A 40 9.30 0.23 -6.48
C TYR A 40 8.35 1.19 -5.77
N ALA A 41 8.49 1.34 -4.45
CA ALA A 41 7.68 2.29 -3.68
C ALA A 41 8.04 3.72 -4.08
N THR A 42 7.04 4.48 -4.49
CA THR A 42 7.21 5.85 -4.99
C THR A 42 6.77 6.90 -3.98
N ASN A 43 6.00 6.50 -2.98
CA ASN A 43 5.46 7.38 -1.95
C ASN A 43 6.21 7.28 -0.62
N LEU A 44 7.27 6.47 -0.54
CA LEU A 44 8.01 6.20 0.68
C LEU A 44 9.51 6.52 0.49
N SER A 45 10.08 7.28 1.42
CA SER A 45 11.52 7.56 1.50
C SER A 45 12.01 7.31 2.92
N VAL A 46 13.14 6.63 3.06
CA VAL A 46 13.74 6.29 4.35
C VAL A 46 15.21 6.68 4.35
N VAL A 47 15.63 7.46 5.34
CA VAL A 47 17.02 7.87 5.53
C VAL A 47 17.42 7.58 6.98
N LYS A 48 18.48 6.81 7.17
CA LYS A 48 19.01 6.43 8.47
C LYS A 48 20.10 7.39 8.89
N PHE A 49 19.96 7.92 10.08
CA PHE A 49 20.96 8.74 10.77
C PHE A 49 21.46 7.96 12.02
N PRO A 50 22.56 8.36 12.64
CA PRO A 50 23.09 7.64 13.82
C PRO A 50 22.08 7.47 14.95
N ASP A 51 21.28 8.49 15.24
CA ASP A 51 20.40 8.53 16.41
C ASP A 51 18.92 8.38 16.07
N TYR A 52 18.53 8.42 14.80
CA TYR A 52 17.15 8.27 14.35
C TYR A 52 17.06 7.83 12.91
N THR A 53 15.90 7.34 12.51
CA THR A 53 15.57 7.10 11.08
C THR A 53 14.47 8.04 10.66
N MET A 54 14.70 8.81 9.61
CA MET A 54 13.69 9.67 9.00
C MET A 54 12.92 8.91 7.94
N VAL A 55 11.60 8.91 8.05
CA VAL A 55 10.70 8.31 7.07
C VAL A 55 9.76 9.39 6.57
N SER A 56 9.81 9.66 5.28
CA SER A 56 8.93 10.65 4.63
C SER A 56 7.95 9.95 3.69
N ILE A 57 6.68 10.26 3.87
CA ILE A 57 5.60 9.78 2.99
C ILE A 57 5.19 10.93 2.09
N ARG A 58 5.33 10.74 0.78
CA ARG A 58 4.86 11.70 -0.22
C ARG A 58 3.34 11.71 -0.24
N ASN A 59 2.74 12.89 -0.40
CA ASN A 59 1.29 13.00 -0.51
C ASN A 59 0.81 12.41 -1.86
N PRO A 60 0.05 11.32 -1.85
CA PRO A 60 -0.37 10.66 -3.08
C PRO A 60 -1.44 11.44 -3.88
N TRP A 61 -2.10 12.41 -3.25
CA TRP A 61 -3.09 13.29 -3.91
C TRP A 61 -2.49 14.63 -4.39
N ASP A 62 -1.34 15.03 -3.82
CA ASP A 62 -0.57 16.20 -4.23
C ASP A 62 0.92 15.85 -4.15
N THR A 63 1.44 15.27 -5.21
CA THR A 63 2.80 14.68 -5.24
C THR A 63 3.94 15.69 -5.10
N LEU A 64 3.63 16.99 -5.06
CA LEU A 64 4.61 18.05 -4.76
C LEU A 64 4.75 18.27 -3.25
N LYS A 65 3.90 17.66 -2.42
CA LYS A 65 3.90 17.81 -0.97
C LYS A 65 4.27 16.49 -0.27
N THR A 66 4.80 16.64 0.93
CA THR A 66 4.93 15.56 1.90
C THR A 66 3.59 15.39 2.61
N LEU A 67 3.11 14.14 2.73
CA LEU A 67 1.97 13.80 3.56
C LEU A 67 2.37 13.85 5.02
N HIS A 68 3.46 13.14 5.37
CA HIS A 68 3.97 13.07 6.74
C HIS A 68 5.47 12.79 6.76
N THR A 69 6.14 13.28 7.82
CA THR A 69 7.51 12.92 8.16
C THR A 69 7.55 12.33 9.57
N TYR A 70 8.08 11.12 9.69
CA TYR A 70 8.31 10.42 10.95
C TYR A 70 9.80 10.39 11.28
N LEU A 71 10.09 10.54 12.59
CA LEU A 71 11.43 10.41 13.15
C LEU A 71 11.39 9.23 14.12
N LEU A 72 11.85 8.07 13.60
CA LEU A 72 11.87 6.84 14.37
C LEU A 72 13.08 6.87 15.31
N THR A 73 12.84 6.80 16.60
CA THR A 73 13.88 6.82 17.65
C THR A 73 13.77 5.58 18.53
N ASP A 74 14.92 5.01 18.93
CA ASP A 74 14.95 3.82 19.78
C ASP A 74 14.34 4.11 21.17
N LYS A 75 13.37 3.28 21.60
CA LYS A 75 12.73 3.38 22.92
C LYS A 75 13.70 3.27 24.09
N THR A 76 14.83 2.56 23.92
CA THR A 76 15.82 2.32 24.96
C THR A 76 16.75 3.53 25.17
N GLN A 77 16.78 4.46 24.21
CA GLN A 77 17.64 5.65 24.24
C GLN A 77 16.83 6.92 24.53
N PRO A 78 17.45 7.97 25.08
CA PRO A 78 16.82 9.28 25.14
C PRO A 78 16.43 9.78 23.74
N VAL A 79 15.39 10.62 23.67
CA VAL A 79 15.06 11.31 22.41
C VAL A 79 16.17 12.31 22.11
N PRO A 80 16.77 12.31 20.91
CA PRO A 80 17.79 13.29 20.53
C PRO A 80 17.27 14.73 20.63
N GLU A 81 18.10 15.66 21.10
CA GLU A 81 17.69 17.06 21.34
C GLU A 81 17.48 17.87 20.05
N ASN A 82 18.22 17.53 18.97
CA ASN A 82 18.26 18.32 17.73
C ASN A 82 17.60 17.55 16.56
N LEU A 83 16.38 17.06 16.76
CA LEU A 83 15.62 16.43 15.68
C LEU A 83 15.08 17.47 14.68
N PRO A 84 15.04 17.16 13.38
CA PRO A 84 14.34 17.98 12.39
C PRO A 84 12.82 17.98 12.65
N GLU A 85 12.08 18.77 11.88
CA GLU A 85 10.61 18.79 11.95
C GLU A 85 10.03 17.43 11.53
N GLY A 86 9.13 16.90 12.35
CA GLY A 86 8.45 15.62 12.12
C GLY A 86 7.82 15.05 13.39
N THR A 87 7.07 13.97 13.20
CA THR A 87 6.47 13.25 14.32
C THR A 87 7.44 12.21 14.86
N VAL A 88 7.84 12.35 16.12
CA VAL A 88 8.68 11.37 16.80
C VAL A 88 7.87 10.11 17.10
N VAL A 89 8.38 8.96 16.64
CA VAL A 89 7.82 7.65 16.91
C VAL A 89 8.86 6.80 17.63
N ARG A 90 8.49 6.33 18.82
CA ARG A 90 9.37 5.49 19.65
C ARG A 90 9.25 4.03 19.21
N VAL A 91 10.32 3.49 18.64
CA VAL A 91 10.35 2.12 18.13
C VAL A 91 11.24 1.20 19.01
N PRO A 92 10.94 -0.12 19.07
CA PRO A 92 9.86 -0.82 18.38
C PRO A 92 8.48 -0.53 18.97
N LEU A 93 7.44 -0.55 18.11
CA LEU A 93 6.05 -0.48 18.57
C LEU A 93 5.69 -1.80 19.28
N GLU A 94 5.22 -1.69 20.51
CA GLU A 94 4.77 -2.82 21.34
C GLU A 94 3.28 -2.79 21.63
N ARG A 95 2.67 -1.62 21.42
CA ARG A 95 1.26 -1.33 21.71
C ARG A 95 0.64 -0.54 20.57
N ALA A 96 0.25 -1.22 19.51
CA ALA A 96 -0.38 -0.59 18.34
C ALA A 96 -1.90 -0.72 18.41
N VAL A 97 -2.61 0.34 18.00
CA VAL A 97 -4.02 0.27 17.60
C VAL A 97 -4.09 0.23 16.08
N VAL A 98 -4.73 -0.79 15.53
CA VAL A 98 -4.72 -1.08 14.09
C VAL A 98 -6.13 -0.98 13.51
N TYR A 99 -6.31 -0.14 12.49
CA TYR A 99 -7.61 0.12 11.88
C TYR A 99 -7.94 -0.81 10.70
N SER A 100 -6.93 -1.40 10.09
CA SER A 100 -7.10 -2.22 8.89
C SER A 100 -6.55 -3.63 9.09
N VAL A 101 -7.30 -4.61 8.62
CA VAL A 101 -6.89 -6.03 8.59
C VAL A 101 -5.56 -6.22 7.84
N VAL A 102 -5.31 -5.40 6.81
CA VAL A 102 -4.07 -5.40 6.01
C VAL A 102 -2.86 -5.20 6.93
N HIS A 103 -2.89 -4.15 7.76
CA HIS A 103 -1.77 -3.83 8.65
C HIS A 103 -1.65 -4.82 9.81
N GLY A 104 -2.79 -5.37 10.28
CA GLY A 104 -2.78 -6.47 11.24
C GLY A 104 -2.06 -7.70 10.69
N SER A 105 -2.32 -8.08 9.44
CA SER A 105 -1.65 -9.19 8.77
C SER A 105 -0.16 -8.94 8.60
N VAL A 106 0.23 -7.73 8.19
CA VAL A 106 1.64 -7.34 8.08
C VAL A 106 2.39 -7.47 9.42
N LEU A 107 1.78 -7.00 10.52
CA LEU A 107 2.40 -7.16 11.85
C LEU A 107 2.54 -8.64 12.25
N LYS A 108 1.58 -9.48 11.88
CA LYS A 108 1.67 -10.93 12.07
C LYS A 108 2.83 -11.53 11.26
N GLU A 109 2.95 -11.21 10.00
CA GLU A 109 4.00 -11.73 9.12
C GLU A 109 5.40 -11.29 9.58
N LEU A 110 5.51 -10.08 10.11
CA LEU A 110 6.72 -9.61 10.77
C LEU A 110 6.97 -10.27 12.13
N GLY A 111 6.11 -11.22 12.58
CA GLY A 111 6.24 -11.92 13.85
C GLY A 111 5.89 -11.06 15.07
N GLN A 112 5.14 -9.99 14.86
CA GLN A 112 4.79 -9.01 15.89
C GLN A 112 3.28 -8.86 16.09
N ALA A 113 2.47 -9.90 15.84
CA ALA A 113 1.03 -9.90 16.15
C ALA A 113 0.74 -9.50 17.61
N LYS A 114 1.64 -9.82 18.54
CA LYS A 114 1.53 -9.45 19.96
C LYS A 114 1.58 -7.94 20.22
N SER A 115 2.08 -7.14 19.28
CA SER A 115 2.09 -5.67 19.40
C SER A 115 0.70 -5.07 19.17
N ILE A 116 -0.23 -5.80 18.58
CA ILE A 116 -1.63 -5.37 18.41
C ILE A 116 -2.30 -5.40 19.78
N LYS A 117 -2.72 -4.24 20.27
CA LYS A 117 -3.44 -4.08 21.56
C LYS A 117 -4.86 -3.58 21.38
N GLY A 118 -5.17 -2.97 20.26
CA GLY A 118 -6.51 -2.57 19.89
C GLY A 118 -6.73 -2.67 18.39
N VAL A 119 -7.97 -2.92 18.02
CA VAL A 119 -8.39 -2.93 16.61
C VAL A 119 -9.66 -2.12 16.43
N CYS A 120 -9.83 -1.53 15.25
CA CYS A 120 -11.12 -1.01 14.82
C CYS A 120 -11.70 -1.90 13.73
N ASN A 121 -13.04 -1.91 13.60
CA ASN A 121 -13.75 -2.73 12.62
C ASN A 121 -13.43 -4.25 12.77
N LEU A 122 -13.50 -4.76 13.99
CA LEU A 122 -13.18 -6.16 14.36
C LEU A 122 -13.86 -7.18 13.45
N GLU A 123 -15.04 -6.87 12.94
CA GLU A 123 -15.81 -7.73 12.04
C GLU A 123 -15.10 -8.12 10.74
N TYR A 124 -14.09 -7.31 10.33
CA TYR A 124 -13.28 -7.62 9.14
C TYR A 124 -12.03 -8.44 9.44
N PHE A 125 -11.60 -8.52 10.70
CA PHE A 125 -10.44 -9.31 11.07
C PHE A 125 -10.78 -10.79 11.15
N LYS A 126 -10.18 -11.62 10.29
CA LYS A 126 -10.32 -13.07 10.32
C LYS A 126 -9.16 -13.78 11.02
N MET A 127 -8.13 -13.02 11.39
CA MET A 127 -6.95 -13.52 12.09
C MET A 127 -7.33 -14.13 13.44
N PRO A 128 -7.03 -15.42 13.69
CA PRO A 128 -7.33 -16.07 14.96
C PRO A 128 -6.72 -15.32 16.16
N GLU A 129 -5.51 -14.81 16.01
CA GLU A 129 -4.80 -14.06 17.06
C GLU A 129 -5.58 -12.82 17.51
N VAL A 130 -6.22 -12.10 16.58
CA VAL A 130 -7.02 -10.92 16.90
C VAL A 130 -8.35 -11.32 17.49
N GLN A 131 -9.03 -12.29 16.87
CA GLN A 131 -10.34 -12.76 17.35
C GLN A 131 -10.26 -13.36 18.77
N ASP A 132 -9.23 -14.20 19.01
CA ASP A 132 -9.00 -14.81 20.32
C ASP A 132 -8.56 -13.75 21.33
N GLY A 133 -7.67 -12.84 20.93
CA GLY A 133 -7.20 -11.75 21.76
C GLY A 133 -8.34 -10.82 22.21
N CYS A 134 -9.34 -10.56 21.35
CA CYS A 134 -10.52 -9.80 21.73
C CYS A 134 -11.43 -10.60 22.68
N ARG A 135 -11.57 -11.91 22.46
CA ARG A 135 -12.40 -12.75 23.35
C ARG A 135 -11.82 -12.90 24.76
N ASN A 136 -10.51 -12.97 24.88
CA ASN A 136 -9.83 -13.13 26.16
C ASN A 136 -9.41 -11.78 26.82
N GLY A 137 -9.65 -10.65 26.15
CA GLY A 137 -9.37 -9.30 26.66
C GLY A 137 -7.92 -8.83 26.52
N GLU A 138 -7.08 -9.54 25.77
CA GLU A 138 -5.70 -9.13 25.45
C GLU A 138 -5.65 -8.06 24.37
N ILE A 139 -6.65 -8.02 23.50
CA ILE A 139 -6.86 -7.02 22.45
C ILE A 139 -8.22 -6.34 22.67
N VAL A 140 -8.26 -5.03 22.56
CA VAL A 140 -9.49 -4.24 22.75
C VAL A 140 -10.14 -3.96 21.40
N ASP A 141 -11.44 -4.26 21.30
CA ASP A 141 -12.27 -3.74 20.21
C ASP A 141 -12.57 -2.26 20.45
N CYS A 142 -11.95 -1.40 19.66
CA CYS A 142 -12.10 0.06 19.69
C CYS A 142 -13.28 0.54 18.81
N GLY A 143 -14.12 -0.35 18.31
CA GLY A 143 -15.33 -0.04 17.56
C GLY A 143 -15.09 0.30 16.09
N ASN A 144 -15.95 1.14 15.54
CA ASN A 144 -15.89 1.52 14.12
C ASN A 144 -14.77 2.54 13.84
N GLY A 145 -13.94 2.29 12.82
CA GLY A 145 -12.79 3.14 12.48
C GLY A 145 -13.16 4.58 12.09
N MET A 146 -14.37 4.83 11.60
CA MET A 146 -14.83 6.19 11.29
C MET A 146 -15.30 6.96 12.54
N ASN A 147 -15.70 6.25 13.59
CA ASN A 147 -16.08 6.82 14.88
C ASN A 147 -15.61 5.90 16.02
N PRO A 148 -14.30 5.83 16.28
CA PRO A 148 -13.73 4.93 17.27
C PRO A 148 -14.06 5.34 18.69
N ASP A 149 -14.02 4.37 19.61
CA ASP A 149 -14.11 4.57 21.04
C ASP A 149 -12.78 5.16 21.57
N ILE A 150 -12.79 6.48 21.71
CA ILE A 150 -11.60 7.26 22.09
C ILE A 150 -11.14 6.92 23.52
N GLU A 151 -12.08 6.61 24.43
CA GLU A 151 -11.77 6.29 25.84
C GLU A 151 -10.99 4.98 25.90
N LYS A 152 -11.43 3.96 25.18
CA LYS A 152 -10.70 2.69 25.05
C LYS A 152 -9.31 2.88 24.47
N ILE A 153 -9.16 3.74 23.44
CA ILE A 153 -7.84 4.01 22.85
C ILE A 153 -6.92 4.69 23.87
N ILE A 154 -7.42 5.66 24.64
CA ILE A 154 -6.64 6.34 25.69
C ILE A 154 -6.19 5.34 26.77
N ASP A 155 -7.09 4.48 27.24
CA ASP A 155 -6.80 3.48 28.27
C ASP A 155 -5.73 2.48 27.82
N LEU A 156 -5.68 2.17 26.55
CA LEU A 156 -4.65 1.33 25.97
C LEU A 156 -3.26 1.94 26.01
N ARG A 157 -3.13 3.27 26.11
CA ARG A 157 -1.84 4.00 26.01
C ARG A 157 -0.99 3.47 24.86
N PRO A 158 -1.47 3.55 23.61
CA PRO A 158 -0.74 2.98 22.50
C PRO A 158 0.52 3.79 22.16
N ASP A 159 1.51 3.10 21.61
CA ASP A 159 2.73 3.72 21.05
C ASP A 159 2.42 4.45 19.74
N ALA A 160 1.49 3.90 18.98
CA ALA A 160 1.03 4.47 17.73
C ALA A 160 -0.36 3.93 17.34
N ILE A 161 -1.03 4.68 16.47
CA ILE A 161 -2.28 4.30 15.81
C ILE A 161 -1.98 4.15 14.32
N MET A 162 -2.20 2.96 13.77
CA MET A 162 -1.98 2.66 12.35
C MET A 162 -3.30 2.73 11.59
N LEU A 163 -3.41 3.64 10.64
CA LEU A 163 -4.61 3.82 9.83
C LEU A 163 -4.26 4.20 8.39
N SER A 164 -5.16 3.92 7.46
CA SER A 164 -5.03 4.36 6.08
C SER A 164 -5.53 5.80 5.95
N PRO A 165 -4.69 6.73 5.47
CA PRO A 165 -5.12 8.10 5.20
C PRO A 165 -6.11 8.12 4.03
N PHE A 166 -6.89 9.19 3.89
CA PHE A 166 -7.71 9.45 2.72
C PHE A 166 -7.69 10.94 2.40
N GLU A 167 -8.00 11.29 1.17
CA GLU A 167 -7.99 12.67 0.72
C GLU A 167 -8.91 13.54 1.60
N ASN A 168 -8.38 14.67 2.06
CA ASN A 168 -9.11 15.60 2.93
C ASN A 168 -9.54 14.99 4.29
N SER A 169 -8.79 14.03 4.83
CA SER A 169 -9.09 13.41 6.14
C SER A 169 -9.16 14.39 7.31
N GLY A 170 -8.72 15.64 7.14
CA GLY A 170 -8.88 16.72 8.13
C GLY A 170 -8.14 16.49 9.44
N GLY A 171 -7.06 15.71 9.46
CA GLY A 171 -6.22 15.46 10.63
C GLY A 171 -6.81 14.45 11.63
N TYR A 172 -7.64 13.52 11.16
CA TYR A 172 -8.20 12.38 11.93
C TYR A 172 -9.09 12.76 13.13
N GLY A 173 -9.64 13.97 13.12
CA GLY A 173 -10.62 14.41 14.11
C GLY A 173 -10.16 14.28 15.57
N ARG A 174 -10.88 13.51 16.39
CA ARG A 174 -10.55 13.27 17.80
C ARG A 174 -9.28 12.44 17.99
N VAL A 175 -9.02 11.48 17.08
CA VAL A 175 -7.84 10.61 17.12
C VAL A 175 -6.55 11.42 16.99
N GLY A 176 -6.49 12.37 16.06
CA GLY A 176 -5.32 13.23 15.85
C GLY A 176 -5.00 14.17 17.03
N LYS A 177 -5.95 14.30 18.00
CA LYS A 177 -5.78 15.14 19.20
C LYS A 177 -5.32 14.37 20.44
N LEU A 178 -5.10 13.06 20.31
CA LEU A 178 -4.73 12.21 21.45
C LEU A 178 -3.27 12.38 21.90
N GLY A 179 -2.44 13.06 21.12
CA GLY A 179 -0.99 13.13 21.36
C GLY A 179 -0.26 11.79 21.12
N VAL A 180 -0.93 10.82 20.52
CA VAL A 180 -0.37 9.54 20.08
C VAL A 180 0.01 9.65 18.61
N PRO A 181 1.21 9.22 18.19
CA PRO A 181 1.59 9.21 16.78
C PRO A 181 0.59 8.42 15.92
N VAL A 182 0.11 9.05 14.85
CA VAL A 182 -0.70 8.38 13.84
C VAL A 182 0.22 7.98 12.68
N ILE A 183 0.33 6.69 12.42
CA ILE A 183 1.07 6.16 11.27
C ILE A 183 0.12 6.09 10.08
N GLU A 184 0.38 6.94 9.10
CA GLU A 184 -0.39 7.04 7.86
C GLU A 184 0.05 5.97 6.88
N CYS A 185 -0.65 4.85 6.89
CA CYS A 185 -0.36 3.68 6.06
C CYS A 185 -0.88 3.90 4.63
N ALA A 186 -0.13 4.68 3.84
CA ALA A 186 -0.50 5.06 2.47
C ALA A 186 -0.04 4.04 1.40
N ASP A 187 0.34 2.83 1.81
CA ASP A 187 0.78 1.74 0.92
C ASP A 187 -0.23 1.43 -0.18
N TYR A 188 -1.52 1.54 0.10
CA TYR A 188 -2.59 1.26 -0.86
C TYR A 188 -2.63 2.26 -2.03
N MET A 189 -1.95 3.39 -1.90
CA MET A 189 -1.83 4.43 -2.93
C MET A 189 -0.63 4.22 -3.86
N GLU A 190 0.20 3.20 -3.60
CA GLU A 190 1.21 2.80 -4.58
C GLU A 190 0.55 2.27 -5.85
N THR A 191 1.11 2.63 -6.99
CA THR A 191 0.59 2.25 -8.31
C THR A 191 1.20 0.97 -8.85
N SER A 192 2.15 0.37 -8.12
CA SER A 192 2.85 -0.85 -8.48
C SER A 192 2.61 -1.93 -7.42
N PRO A 193 2.32 -3.18 -7.81
CA PRO A 193 2.18 -4.30 -6.87
C PRO A 193 3.40 -4.46 -5.96
N LEU A 194 4.61 -4.43 -6.53
CA LEU A 194 5.85 -4.49 -5.76
C LEU A 194 6.10 -3.22 -4.96
N GLY A 195 5.65 -2.05 -5.44
CA GLY A 195 5.73 -0.80 -4.68
C GLY A 195 4.95 -0.88 -3.38
N ARG A 196 3.76 -1.46 -3.42
CA ARG A 196 2.97 -1.71 -2.21
C ARG A 196 3.64 -2.70 -1.28
N ALA A 197 4.13 -3.82 -1.80
CA ALA A 197 4.81 -4.84 -1.02
C ALA A 197 6.11 -4.32 -0.36
N GLU A 198 6.80 -3.36 -0.99
CA GLU A 198 8.04 -2.79 -0.45
C GLU A 198 7.86 -2.00 0.85
N TRP A 199 6.62 -1.60 1.18
CA TRP A 199 6.30 -1.00 2.48
C TRP A 199 6.52 -1.97 3.67
N LEU A 200 6.66 -3.28 3.44
CA LEU A 200 7.09 -4.25 4.46
C LEU A 200 8.39 -3.82 5.15
N ARG A 201 9.28 -3.16 4.43
CA ARG A 201 10.55 -2.63 4.96
C ARG A 201 10.31 -1.53 5.99
N PHE A 202 9.37 -0.61 5.72
CA PHE A 202 8.98 0.43 6.67
C PHE A 202 8.27 -0.15 7.89
N TYR A 203 7.33 -1.06 7.70
CA TYR A 203 6.64 -1.71 8.81
C TYR A 203 7.61 -2.53 9.67
N GLY A 204 8.62 -3.15 9.04
CA GLY A 204 9.72 -3.82 9.75
C GLY A 204 10.49 -2.88 10.68
N LEU A 205 10.80 -1.66 10.23
CA LEU A 205 11.43 -0.62 11.07
C LEU A 205 10.54 -0.24 12.26
N LEU A 206 9.23 -0.07 12.05
CA LEU A 206 8.30 0.31 13.11
C LEU A 206 8.26 -0.71 14.27
N VAL A 207 8.41 -2.00 13.96
CA VAL A 207 8.29 -3.07 14.96
C VAL A 207 9.61 -3.76 15.30
N GLY A 208 10.75 -3.17 14.93
CA GLY A 208 12.08 -3.70 15.22
C GLY A 208 12.39 -5.02 14.50
N GLN A 209 11.80 -5.23 13.32
CA GLN A 209 11.95 -6.42 12.48
C GLN A 209 12.47 -6.07 11.08
N GLU A 210 13.41 -5.14 11.00
CA GLU A 210 13.94 -4.64 9.74
C GLU A 210 14.45 -5.76 8.82
N GLN A 211 15.32 -6.62 9.34
CA GLN A 211 15.89 -7.75 8.55
C GLN A 211 14.81 -8.70 8.04
N ARG A 212 13.75 -8.90 8.84
CA ARG A 212 12.62 -9.73 8.44
C ARG A 212 11.80 -9.06 7.33
N GLY A 213 11.55 -7.77 7.46
CA GLY A 213 10.86 -6.97 6.43
C GLY A 213 11.61 -6.98 5.11
N ASP A 214 12.93 -6.79 5.14
CA ASP A 214 13.80 -6.85 3.97
C ASP A 214 13.80 -8.26 3.34
N SER A 215 13.88 -9.32 4.15
CA SER A 215 13.89 -10.70 3.66
C SER A 215 12.57 -11.10 3.04
N LEU A 216 11.46 -10.75 3.67
CA LEU A 216 10.11 -11.00 3.12
C LEU A 216 9.93 -10.28 1.78
N PHE A 217 10.24 -8.99 1.71
CA PHE A 217 10.14 -8.25 0.47
C PHE A 217 11.03 -8.84 -0.64
N ALA A 218 12.28 -9.21 -0.33
CA ALA A 218 13.19 -9.80 -1.31
C ALA A 218 12.67 -11.15 -1.86
N GLN A 219 12.02 -11.96 -1.02
CA GLN A 219 11.38 -13.19 -1.46
C GLN A 219 10.19 -12.91 -2.38
N ILE A 220 9.28 -12.02 -1.96
CA ILE A 220 8.10 -11.60 -2.73
C ILE A 220 8.51 -11.06 -4.11
N GLU A 221 9.51 -10.18 -4.13
CA GLU A 221 10.04 -9.61 -5.37
C GLU A 221 10.55 -10.69 -6.31
N LYS A 222 11.39 -11.60 -5.80
CA LYS A 222 11.96 -12.70 -6.59
C LYS A 222 10.85 -13.57 -7.20
N GLU A 223 9.86 -13.94 -6.40
CA GLU A 223 8.75 -14.79 -6.85
C GLU A 223 7.86 -14.04 -7.85
N TYR A 224 7.55 -12.78 -7.58
CA TYR A 224 6.77 -11.94 -8.48
C TYR A 224 7.41 -11.81 -9.87
N LEU A 225 8.70 -11.49 -9.90
CA LEU A 225 9.45 -11.33 -11.16
C LEU A 225 9.55 -12.65 -11.92
N ALA A 226 9.77 -13.77 -11.23
CA ALA A 226 9.80 -15.09 -11.87
C ALA A 226 8.46 -15.45 -12.50
N VAL A 227 7.33 -15.15 -11.83
CA VAL A 227 5.98 -15.40 -12.38
C VAL A 227 5.68 -14.47 -13.56
N LYS A 228 6.09 -13.21 -13.48
CA LYS A 228 5.96 -12.23 -14.56
C LYS A 228 6.75 -12.66 -15.80
N ASP A 229 7.99 -13.09 -15.63
CA ASP A 229 8.84 -13.58 -16.71
C ASP A 229 8.26 -14.86 -17.35
N LEU A 230 7.63 -15.71 -16.54
CA LEU A 230 6.91 -16.88 -17.04
C LEU A 230 5.69 -16.46 -17.88
N ALA A 231 4.89 -15.51 -17.40
CA ALA A 231 3.72 -14.98 -18.14
C ALA A 231 4.11 -14.33 -19.47
N ALA A 232 5.30 -13.73 -19.55
CA ALA A 232 5.83 -13.14 -20.78
C ALA A 232 6.09 -14.18 -21.90
N GLN A 233 6.14 -15.48 -21.56
CA GLN A 233 6.29 -16.58 -22.54
C GLN A 233 4.95 -17.03 -23.15
N ALA A 234 3.82 -16.48 -22.67
CA ALA A 234 2.51 -16.82 -23.20
C ALA A 234 2.41 -16.45 -24.70
N THR A 235 1.81 -17.34 -25.49
CA THR A 235 1.64 -17.15 -26.93
C THR A 235 0.42 -16.31 -27.30
N SER A 236 -0.46 -16.04 -26.36
CA SER A 236 -1.67 -15.24 -26.54
C SER A 236 -1.87 -14.31 -25.33
N ARG A 237 -2.66 -13.26 -25.52
CA ARG A 237 -3.06 -12.33 -24.47
C ARG A 237 -4.58 -12.26 -24.40
N PRO A 238 -5.22 -13.06 -23.54
CA PRO A 238 -6.67 -13.04 -23.42
C PRO A 238 -7.14 -11.72 -22.81
N THR A 239 -8.33 -11.29 -23.20
CA THR A 239 -8.97 -10.10 -22.67
C THR A 239 -9.65 -10.38 -21.34
N VAL A 240 -9.53 -9.45 -20.36
CA VAL A 240 -10.09 -9.61 -19.03
C VAL A 240 -10.94 -8.42 -18.58
N LEU A 241 -12.12 -8.74 -18.01
CA LEU A 241 -13.03 -7.83 -17.30
C LEU A 241 -12.90 -8.05 -15.80
N SER A 242 -13.14 -7.01 -14.98
CA SER A 242 -13.06 -7.10 -13.52
C SER A 242 -14.31 -6.63 -12.80
N ASP A 243 -14.45 -7.16 -11.59
CA ASP A 243 -15.42 -6.78 -10.57
C ASP A 243 -16.91 -6.91 -10.98
N LEU A 244 -17.80 -6.43 -10.14
CA LEU A 244 -19.26 -6.44 -10.33
C LEU A 244 -19.84 -5.04 -10.16
N LYS A 245 -21.00 -4.84 -10.74
CA LYS A 245 -21.83 -3.66 -10.50
C LYS A 245 -22.27 -3.63 -9.02
N TYR A 246 -22.11 -2.49 -8.37
CA TYR A 246 -22.56 -2.24 -7.01
C TYR A 246 -23.54 -1.07 -6.99
N GLY A 247 -24.77 -1.33 -6.57
CA GLY A 247 -25.83 -0.32 -6.63
C GLY A 247 -26.08 0.16 -8.07
N SER A 248 -25.93 1.47 -8.31
CA SER A 248 -26.11 2.08 -9.64
C SER A 248 -24.84 2.12 -10.49
N ALA A 249 -23.67 1.88 -9.92
CA ALA A 249 -22.39 2.02 -10.61
C ALA A 249 -21.58 0.71 -10.63
N TRP A 250 -20.69 0.60 -11.60
CA TRP A 250 -19.67 -0.43 -11.67
C TRP A 250 -18.32 0.24 -11.43
N TYR A 251 -17.66 -0.11 -10.33
CA TYR A 251 -16.37 0.48 -9.96
C TYR A 251 -15.25 -0.29 -10.66
N ILE A 252 -14.79 0.27 -11.78
CA ILE A 252 -13.76 -0.33 -12.63
C ILE A 252 -12.39 0.14 -12.17
N ALA A 253 -11.46 -0.80 -11.97
CA ALA A 253 -10.08 -0.47 -11.68
C ALA A 253 -9.44 0.30 -12.85
N GLY A 254 -8.76 1.39 -12.56
CA GLY A 254 -8.04 2.14 -13.60
C GLY A 254 -6.88 1.35 -14.18
N GLY A 255 -6.49 1.63 -15.41
CA GLY A 255 -5.39 0.94 -16.08
C GLY A 255 -4.04 1.16 -15.41
N GLN A 256 -3.86 2.31 -14.72
CA GLN A 256 -2.63 2.61 -13.97
C GLN A 256 -2.71 2.17 -12.50
N SER A 257 -3.77 1.49 -12.09
CA SER A 257 -3.90 0.91 -10.76
C SER A 257 -3.03 -0.35 -10.59
N THR A 258 -2.81 -0.75 -9.34
CA THR A 258 -2.16 -2.03 -9.00
C THR A 258 -2.85 -3.21 -9.71
N THR A 259 -4.19 -3.21 -9.75
CA THR A 259 -4.98 -4.27 -10.41
C THR A 259 -4.77 -4.27 -11.94
N GLY A 260 -4.82 -3.08 -12.59
CA GLY A 260 -4.56 -2.97 -14.02
C GLY A 260 -3.16 -3.46 -14.40
N ARG A 261 -2.16 -3.14 -13.57
CA ARG A 261 -0.78 -3.62 -13.77
C ARG A 261 -0.64 -5.12 -13.56
N LEU A 262 -1.32 -5.70 -12.58
CA LEU A 262 -1.33 -7.15 -12.36
C LEU A 262 -1.88 -7.90 -13.57
N TYR A 263 -2.95 -7.43 -14.20
CA TYR A 263 -3.45 -8.04 -15.44
C TYR A 263 -2.43 -8.00 -16.58
N ALA A 264 -1.77 -6.84 -16.76
CA ALA A 264 -0.73 -6.69 -17.77
C ALA A 264 0.48 -7.61 -17.50
N ASP A 265 0.91 -7.70 -16.23
CA ASP A 265 2.02 -8.56 -15.81
C ASP A 265 1.67 -10.05 -15.87
N ALA A 266 0.37 -10.39 -15.76
CA ALA A 266 -0.14 -11.74 -15.94
C ALA A 266 -0.31 -12.14 -17.44
N GLY A 267 0.09 -11.29 -18.37
CA GLY A 267 -0.02 -11.56 -19.81
C GLY A 267 -1.44 -11.44 -20.36
N ALA A 268 -2.33 -10.67 -19.73
CA ALA A 268 -3.68 -10.41 -20.22
C ALA A 268 -3.85 -8.96 -20.69
N ASP A 269 -4.85 -8.74 -21.54
CA ASP A 269 -5.26 -7.43 -22.01
C ASP A 269 -6.51 -6.98 -21.24
N TYR A 270 -6.28 -6.07 -20.30
CA TYR A 270 -7.37 -5.52 -19.52
C TYR A 270 -8.23 -4.57 -20.34
N VAL A 271 -9.55 -4.80 -20.42
CA VAL A 271 -10.45 -4.04 -21.30
C VAL A 271 -10.51 -2.53 -20.99
N PHE A 272 -9.99 -2.11 -19.83
CA PHE A 272 -9.87 -0.71 -19.43
C PHE A 272 -8.41 -0.28 -19.19
N ALA A 273 -7.44 -0.92 -19.82
CA ALA A 273 -6.01 -0.61 -19.65
C ALA A 273 -5.64 0.83 -20.00
N GLU A 274 -6.39 1.46 -20.91
CA GLU A 274 -6.16 2.85 -21.31
C GLU A 274 -6.64 3.91 -20.30
N LEU A 275 -7.39 3.52 -19.27
CA LEU A 275 -7.81 4.47 -18.22
C LEU A 275 -6.59 4.98 -17.45
N PRO A 276 -6.37 6.30 -17.42
CA PRO A 276 -5.18 6.88 -16.79
C PRO A 276 -5.23 6.87 -15.26
N ASN A 277 -6.34 6.44 -14.68
CA ASN A 277 -6.57 6.47 -13.23
C ASN A 277 -5.74 5.39 -12.52
N SER A 278 -5.20 5.72 -11.34
CA SER A 278 -4.56 4.78 -10.41
C SER A 278 -5.55 4.15 -9.42
N GLY A 279 -6.75 4.72 -9.28
CA GLY A 279 -7.83 4.21 -8.45
C GLY A 279 -8.99 3.66 -9.28
N SER A 280 -10.09 3.29 -8.60
CA SER A 280 -11.31 2.83 -9.26
C SER A 280 -12.15 3.99 -9.79
N VAL A 281 -12.77 3.79 -10.94
CA VAL A 281 -13.63 4.76 -11.62
C VAL A 281 -15.06 4.22 -11.66
N PRO A 282 -16.07 4.96 -11.15
CA PRO A 282 -17.47 4.56 -11.28
C PRO A 282 -17.93 4.72 -12.74
N MET A 283 -18.50 3.65 -13.31
CA MET A 283 -19.04 3.64 -14.67
C MET A 283 -20.47 3.12 -14.70
N ALA A 284 -21.23 3.54 -15.72
CA ALA A 284 -22.52 2.95 -16.02
C ALA A 284 -22.36 1.55 -16.60
N PHE A 285 -23.38 0.71 -16.39
CA PHE A 285 -23.39 -0.66 -16.93
C PHE A 285 -23.15 -0.68 -18.45
N GLU A 286 -23.80 0.22 -19.19
CA GLU A 286 -23.74 0.29 -20.65
C GLU A 286 -22.31 0.52 -21.14
N THR A 287 -21.55 1.39 -20.48
CA THR A 287 -20.16 1.66 -20.79
C THR A 287 -19.29 0.43 -20.57
N VAL A 288 -19.53 -0.28 -19.44
CA VAL A 288 -18.78 -1.50 -19.13
C VAL A 288 -19.16 -2.63 -20.07
N PHE A 289 -20.43 -2.73 -20.42
CA PHE A 289 -20.91 -3.73 -21.37
C PHE A 289 -20.31 -3.53 -22.76
N ASP A 290 -20.37 -2.31 -23.28
CA ASP A 290 -19.82 -1.97 -24.60
C ASP A 290 -18.32 -2.36 -24.75
N LYS A 291 -17.53 -2.13 -23.71
CA LYS A 291 -16.11 -2.46 -23.70
C LYS A 291 -15.81 -3.93 -23.35
N GLY A 292 -16.58 -4.51 -22.45
CA GLY A 292 -16.29 -5.80 -21.82
C GLY A 292 -17.13 -6.98 -22.28
N GLU A 293 -18.16 -6.79 -23.15
CA GLU A 293 -19.07 -7.89 -23.54
C GLU A 293 -18.36 -9.06 -24.22
N HIS A 294 -17.23 -8.78 -24.89
CA HIS A 294 -16.43 -9.78 -25.61
C HIS A 294 -15.20 -10.27 -24.83
N ALA A 295 -15.00 -9.83 -23.57
CA ALA A 295 -13.88 -10.26 -22.75
C ALA A 295 -13.84 -11.80 -22.60
N ASP A 296 -12.65 -12.37 -22.73
CA ASP A 296 -12.43 -13.81 -22.62
C ASP A 296 -12.63 -14.33 -21.20
N PHE A 297 -12.18 -13.55 -20.24
CA PHE A 297 -12.26 -13.86 -18.81
C PHE A 297 -12.92 -12.73 -18.04
N TRP A 298 -13.54 -13.09 -16.91
CA TRP A 298 -14.12 -12.12 -15.98
C TRP A 298 -13.75 -12.52 -14.55
N LEU A 299 -12.97 -11.68 -13.85
CA LEU A 299 -12.57 -11.88 -12.45
C LEU A 299 -13.44 -11.03 -11.53
N ILE A 300 -14.12 -11.67 -10.58
CA ILE A 300 -15.04 -11.01 -9.67
C ILE A 300 -14.66 -11.23 -8.20
N LYS A 301 -14.95 -10.24 -7.37
CA LYS A 301 -14.90 -10.36 -5.91
C LYS A 301 -16.30 -10.20 -5.34
N TYR A 302 -16.65 -11.02 -4.36
CA TYR A 302 -17.93 -10.97 -3.67
C TYR A 302 -17.78 -11.41 -2.21
N ASN A 303 -18.76 -11.07 -1.37
CA ASN A 303 -18.74 -11.40 0.07
C ASN A 303 -20.08 -12.01 0.46
N GLN A 304 -20.11 -13.33 0.62
CA GLN A 304 -21.30 -14.07 1.06
C GLN A 304 -20.91 -15.43 1.67
N PRO A 305 -21.76 -16.04 2.54
CA PRO A 305 -21.42 -17.30 3.23
C PRO A 305 -21.12 -18.48 2.29
N GLN A 306 -21.83 -18.59 1.16
CA GLN A 306 -21.65 -19.64 0.17
C GLN A 306 -20.91 -19.09 -1.06
N ASP A 307 -20.28 -19.99 -1.82
CA ASP A 307 -19.67 -19.58 -3.09
C ASP A 307 -20.76 -19.27 -4.11
N LYS A 308 -20.54 -18.18 -4.86
CA LYS A 308 -21.49 -17.68 -5.87
C LYS A 308 -21.54 -18.62 -7.08
N THR A 309 -22.74 -18.84 -7.58
CA THR A 309 -22.99 -19.65 -8.80
C THR A 309 -23.34 -18.75 -9.98
N TYR A 310 -23.26 -19.30 -11.20
CA TYR A 310 -23.74 -18.62 -12.42
C TYR A 310 -25.22 -18.26 -12.32
N LYS A 311 -26.02 -19.15 -11.74
CA LYS A 311 -27.47 -18.93 -11.54
C LYS A 311 -27.73 -17.75 -10.60
N GLU A 312 -26.98 -17.64 -9.49
CA GLU A 312 -27.10 -16.52 -8.57
C GLU A 312 -26.62 -15.22 -9.21
N LEU A 313 -25.49 -15.25 -9.93
CA LEU A 313 -24.97 -14.09 -10.65
C LEU A 313 -25.99 -13.55 -11.68
N GLN A 314 -26.65 -14.46 -12.41
CA GLN A 314 -27.73 -14.07 -13.34
C GLN A 314 -28.96 -13.50 -12.62
N LYS A 315 -29.29 -14.01 -11.44
CA LYS A 315 -30.38 -13.50 -10.60
C LYS A 315 -30.08 -12.10 -10.06
N ASP A 316 -28.83 -11.83 -9.67
CA ASP A 316 -28.39 -10.52 -9.19
C ASP A 316 -28.56 -9.44 -10.27
N TYR A 317 -28.21 -9.79 -11.52
CA TYR A 317 -28.42 -8.90 -12.66
C TYR A 317 -28.51 -9.71 -13.97
N SER A 318 -29.69 -9.81 -14.56
CA SER A 318 -29.96 -10.69 -15.69
C SER A 318 -29.10 -10.39 -16.93
N LEU A 319 -28.67 -9.13 -17.10
CA LEU A 319 -27.85 -8.72 -18.24
C LEU A 319 -26.41 -9.27 -18.17
N TYR A 320 -25.95 -9.78 -17.03
CA TYR A 320 -24.66 -10.46 -16.94
C TYR A 320 -24.55 -11.66 -17.88
N ALA A 321 -25.66 -12.34 -18.15
CA ALA A 321 -25.71 -13.46 -19.10
C ALA A 321 -25.37 -13.08 -20.55
N ARG A 322 -25.31 -11.78 -20.87
CA ARG A 322 -24.95 -11.31 -22.22
C ARG A 322 -23.43 -11.25 -22.44
N PHE A 323 -22.62 -11.25 -21.38
CA PHE A 323 -21.16 -11.25 -21.52
C PHE A 323 -20.64 -12.59 -22.06
N LYS A 324 -19.62 -12.56 -22.92
CA LYS A 324 -18.96 -13.74 -23.47
C LYS A 324 -18.43 -14.65 -22.35
N ALA A 325 -17.70 -14.09 -21.38
CA ALA A 325 -17.16 -14.85 -20.26
C ALA A 325 -18.24 -15.58 -19.43
N PHE A 326 -19.46 -15.02 -19.32
CA PHE A 326 -20.58 -15.70 -18.68
C PHE A 326 -21.03 -16.92 -19.51
N ARG A 327 -21.24 -16.73 -20.81
CA ARG A 327 -21.72 -17.80 -21.71
C ARG A 327 -20.71 -18.95 -21.87
N GLU A 328 -19.42 -18.61 -21.84
CA GLU A 328 -18.32 -19.57 -21.98
C GLU A 328 -17.85 -20.16 -20.65
N ARG A 329 -18.50 -19.81 -19.52
CA ARG A 329 -18.15 -20.32 -18.18
C ARG A 329 -16.72 -19.97 -17.77
N ARG A 330 -16.28 -18.73 -18.08
CA ARG A 330 -14.94 -18.21 -17.77
C ARG A 330 -14.97 -17.06 -16.78
N ILE A 331 -15.85 -17.19 -15.75
CA ILE A 331 -15.91 -16.26 -14.62
C ILE A 331 -15.23 -16.91 -13.44
N TYR A 332 -14.24 -16.23 -12.90
CA TYR A 332 -13.51 -16.65 -11.70
C TYR A 332 -13.84 -15.72 -10.55
N GLY A 333 -14.25 -16.31 -9.44
CA GLY A 333 -14.72 -15.59 -8.27
C GLY A 333 -13.80 -15.75 -7.08
N CYS A 334 -13.61 -14.66 -6.33
CA CYS A 334 -12.99 -14.65 -5.01
C CYS A 334 -14.07 -14.36 -3.97
N ASN A 335 -14.41 -15.34 -3.13
CA ASN A 335 -15.32 -15.14 -2.01
C ASN A 335 -14.57 -14.59 -0.80
N THR A 336 -14.57 -13.27 -0.65
CA THR A 336 -13.84 -12.57 0.42
C THR A 336 -14.44 -12.83 1.83
N HIS A 337 -15.63 -13.47 1.92
CA HIS A 337 -16.16 -13.98 3.17
C HIS A 337 -15.36 -15.17 3.70
N ARG A 338 -14.88 -16.02 2.79
CA ARG A 338 -14.19 -17.29 3.12
C ARG A 338 -12.68 -17.18 2.98
N ILE A 339 -12.22 -16.40 2.00
CA ILE A 339 -10.81 -16.25 1.66
C ILE A 339 -10.30 -14.92 2.23
N PRO A 340 -9.15 -14.89 2.96
CA PRO A 340 -8.60 -13.68 3.54
C PRO A 340 -7.90 -12.81 2.48
N PHE A 341 -8.61 -12.51 1.38
CA PHE A 341 -8.07 -11.81 0.23
C PHE A 341 -7.49 -10.45 0.60
N TYR A 342 -8.26 -9.63 1.34
CA TYR A 342 -7.82 -8.28 1.70
C TYR A 342 -6.79 -8.26 2.83
N GLU A 343 -6.67 -9.34 3.61
CA GLU A 343 -5.64 -9.47 4.63
C GLU A 343 -4.26 -9.78 4.02
N GLU A 344 -4.21 -10.56 2.95
CA GLU A 344 -2.98 -11.15 2.41
C GLU A 344 -2.54 -10.54 1.09
N SER A 345 -3.42 -10.49 0.09
CA SER A 345 -3.04 -10.15 -1.29
C SER A 345 -2.36 -8.78 -1.46
N PRO A 346 -2.61 -7.76 -0.60
CA PRO A 346 -1.94 -6.46 -0.74
C PRO A 346 -0.42 -6.52 -0.61
N PHE A 347 0.09 -7.43 0.23
CA PHE A 347 1.53 -7.62 0.45
C PHE A 347 2.08 -8.91 -0.17
N HIS A 348 1.21 -9.73 -0.79
CA HIS A 348 1.56 -10.93 -1.55
C HIS A 348 1.10 -10.85 -3.02
N PRO A 349 1.56 -9.84 -3.76
CA PRO A 349 1.19 -9.71 -5.18
C PRO A 349 1.71 -10.86 -6.04
N GLU A 350 2.76 -11.58 -5.61
CA GLU A 350 3.33 -12.75 -6.29
C GLU A 350 2.33 -13.91 -6.34
N ILE A 351 1.58 -14.13 -5.26
CA ILE A 351 0.55 -15.17 -5.20
C ILE A 351 -0.62 -14.78 -6.10
N LEU A 352 -1.07 -13.53 -6.01
CA LEU A 352 -2.18 -13.02 -6.83
C LEU A 352 -1.83 -13.05 -8.32
N LEU A 353 -0.59 -12.67 -8.68
CA LEU A 353 -0.10 -12.76 -10.05
C LEU A 353 -0.09 -14.22 -10.54
N LYS A 354 0.36 -15.13 -9.70
CA LYS A 354 0.41 -16.57 -10.00
C LYS A 354 -0.98 -17.16 -10.26
N ASP A 355 -1.98 -16.76 -9.45
CA ASP A 355 -3.38 -17.12 -9.68
C ASP A 355 -3.86 -16.63 -11.05
N MET A 356 -3.59 -15.36 -11.38
CA MET A 356 -3.99 -14.77 -12.64
C MET A 356 -3.32 -15.45 -13.83
N VAL A 357 -2.01 -15.74 -13.74
CA VAL A 357 -1.28 -16.48 -14.79
C VAL A 357 -1.87 -17.88 -14.96
N LYS A 358 -2.19 -18.58 -13.86
CA LYS A 358 -2.84 -19.90 -13.96
C LYS A 358 -4.20 -19.84 -14.64
N ILE A 359 -4.97 -18.80 -14.40
CA ILE A 359 -6.30 -18.63 -15.01
C ILE A 359 -6.19 -18.30 -16.50
N PHE A 360 -5.27 -17.43 -16.87
CA PHE A 360 -5.14 -16.94 -18.25
C PHE A 360 -4.31 -17.87 -19.15
N HIS A 361 -3.33 -18.55 -18.57
CA HIS A 361 -2.33 -19.40 -19.24
C HIS A 361 -2.10 -20.68 -18.43
N PRO A 362 -3.12 -21.57 -18.32
CA PRO A 362 -3.06 -22.75 -17.46
C PRO A 362 -1.89 -23.70 -17.78
N GLU A 363 -1.41 -23.68 -19.02
CA GLU A 363 -0.28 -24.47 -19.51
C GLU A 363 1.06 -24.05 -18.91
N LEU A 364 1.20 -22.78 -18.49
CA LEU A 364 2.45 -22.26 -17.90
C LEU A 364 2.63 -22.68 -16.43
N LEU A 365 1.57 -23.07 -15.76
CA LEU A 365 1.56 -23.40 -14.34
C LEU A 365 0.84 -24.73 -14.09
N GLU A 366 1.28 -25.80 -14.75
CA GLU A 366 0.72 -27.15 -14.56
C GLU A 366 0.83 -27.55 -13.07
N GLY A 367 -0.24 -28.14 -12.54
CA GLY A 367 -0.32 -28.59 -11.15
C GLY A 367 -0.44 -27.51 -10.08
N TYR A 368 -0.46 -26.22 -10.45
CA TYR A 368 -0.77 -25.14 -9.51
C TYR A 368 -2.28 -24.92 -9.43
N GLU A 369 -2.79 -24.81 -8.20
CA GLU A 369 -4.18 -24.46 -7.90
C GLU A 369 -4.23 -23.02 -7.38
N PRO A 370 -5.07 -22.12 -7.97
CA PRO A 370 -5.20 -20.75 -7.50
C PRO A 370 -5.64 -20.66 -6.05
N LYS A 371 -5.03 -19.76 -5.30
CA LYS A 371 -5.35 -19.54 -3.89
C LYS A 371 -6.60 -18.69 -3.70
N TYR A 372 -6.75 -17.63 -4.48
CA TYR A 372 -7.78 -16.61 -4.27
C TYR A 372 -8.99 -16.79 -5.18
N PHE A 373 -8.79 -17.24 -6.39
CA PHE A 373 -9.84 -17.31 -7.39
C PHE A 373 -10.18 -18.76 -7.77
N SER A 374 -11.45 -19.05 -7.91
CA SER A 374 -11.95 -20.32 -8.45
C SER A 374 -13.02 -20.05 -9.50
N ASN A 375 -13.18 -20.98 -10.48
CA ASN A 375 -14.27 -20.88 -11.42
C ASN A 375 -15.60 -20.95 -10.68
N LEU A 376 -16.59 -20.15 -11.11
CA LEU A 376 -17.93 -20.22 -10.50
C LEU A 376 -18.58 -21.58 -10.78
N ALA A 377 -19.29 -22.09 -9.78
CA ALA A 377 -20.13 -23.28 -9.94
C ALA A 377 -21.37 -22.98 -10.81
N GLU A 378 -22.06 -24.02 -11.31
CA GLU A 378 -23.27 -23.95 -12.11
C GLU A 378 -24.48 -23.32 -11.36
#